data_78989c304ef0a866e31a24a2811f8ea2
#
_entry.id   78989c304ef0a866e31a24a2811f8ea2
#
_cell.length_a   1.000
_cell.length_b   1.000
_cell.length_c   1.000
_cell.angle_alpha   90.00
_cell.angle_beta   90.00
_cell.angle_gamma   90.00
#
_symmetry.space_group_name_H-M   'P 1'
#
loop_
_entity.id
_entity.type
_entity.pdbx_description
1 polymer ?
#
loop_
_entity_poly.entity_id
_entity_poly.type
_entity_poly.pdbx_seq_one_letter_code
_entity_poly.pdbx_strand_id
1 'polypeptide(L)'
;MLGYLSLELQEQLNTLMLPVLVLIGLAFAVAVDPYVRKPVKRIMLMIDAAVMMILFACCVSNALEAAWNPAYVTAETALSVYCYIMRPAIIVLFIFVIWDDPRRRLFWIPIVINTLIYMTAFFKPWTFWFDADGMFHRGPLGFTAHWIGLILLGSQLSIALAQLRKADGRDRRIPVISSVIILVGVFLDSRCHDSGTISFTEICTVFCFALYYIWLHTGFVREHEQAMVAEQRIQIMMSQIQPHFLYNTLTTIQALCLENPRKAASITERFAAYLRQNIDSLNEANLIPFRKELDHTLVYAQIEMERFSNIHLDYEIEDEDFLLPALTIQPLVENAIRHGLRGTAKGQVEIITNLLPDCHEIIIRDNGKGFRPEDLPGTDRSHIGIQNVRERLQKLCGGTMTIDSEAGRGTCVTIHIPLGKEHL
;
A
#
# COMPACT_ATOMS: atom_id res chain seq x y z
N MET A 1 -58.25 14.66 3.65
CA MET A 1 -57.27 14.48 2.57
C MET A 1 -55.89 14.94 2.96
N LEU A 2 -55.66 16.20 3.31
CA LEU A 2 -54.32 16.68 3.75
C LEU A 2 -53.79 16.02 5.02
N GLY A 3 -54.63 15.61 5.96
CA GLY A 3 -54.21 14.89 7.19
C GLY A 3 -53.81 13.46 6.95
N TYR A 4 -54.38 12.77 5.97
CA TYR A 4 -53.99 11.41 5.58
C TYR A 4 -52.63 11.42 4.85
N LEU A 5 -52.45 12.36 3.94
CA LEU A 5 -51.19 12.56 3.21
C LEU A 5 -50.03 12.86 4.18
N SER A 6 -50.29 13.62 5.26
CA SER A 6 -49.26 13.94 6.26
C SER A 6 -48.88 12.73 7.11
N LEU A 7 -49.81 11.83 7.43
CA LEU A 7 -49.54 10.65 8.25
C LEU A 7 -48.75 9.63 7.47
N GLU A 8 -49.11 9.36 6.22
CA GLU A 8 -48.45 8.39 5.34
C GLU A 8 -47.05 8.87 4.90
N LEU A 9 -46.92 10.16 4.61
CA LEU A 9 -45.64 10.80 4.36
C LEU A 9 -44.69 10.67 5.60
N GLN A 10 -45.25 10.80 6.81
CA GLN A 10 -44.49 10.68 8.05
C GLN A 10 -44.05 9.24 8.29
N GLU A 11 -44.87 8.25 7.97
CA GLU A 11 -44.51 6.83 8.10
C GLU A 11 -43.42 6.44 7.10
N GLN A 12 -43.53 6.92 5.87
CA GLN A 12 -42.54 6.73 4.82
C GLN A 12 -41.20 7.45 5.12
N LEU A 13 -41.26 8.66 5.64
CA LEU A 13 -40.05 9.38 6.10
C LEU A 13 -39.36 8.63 7.24
N ASN A 14 -40.10 7.98 8.15
CA ASN A 14 -39.51 7.18 9.23
C ASN A 14 -38.78 5.96 8.68
N THR A 15 -39.31 5.28 7.67
CA THR A 15 -38.65 4.12 7.04
C THR A 15 -37.43 4.51 6.24
N LEU A 16 -37.40 5.72 5.64
CA LEU A 16 -36.26 6.26 4.90
C LEU A 16 -35.15 6.82 5.79
N MET A 17 -35.45 7.16 7.04
CA MET A 17 -34.51 7.87 7.92
C MET A 17 -33.18 7.11 8.07
N LEU A 18 -33.23 5.80 8.27
CA LEU A 18 -32.04 5.01 8.44
C LEU A 18 -31.18 4.91 7.17
N PRO A 19 -31.71 4.55 5.99
CA PRO A 19 -30.93 4.55 4.74
C PRO A 19 -30.33 5.92 4.41
N VAL A 20 -31.09 7.01 4.61
CA VAL A 20 -30.62 8.36 4.35
C VAL A 20 -29.50 8.77 5.30
N LEU A 21 -29.59 8.47 6.61
CA LEU A 21 -28.52 8.74 7.55
C LEU A 21 -27.24 7.95 7.21
N VAL A 22 -27.38 6.68 6.79
CA VAL A 22 -26.25 5.89 6.34
C VAL A 22 -25.58 6.50 5.12
N LEU A 23 -26.34 6.95 4.12
CA LEU A 23 -25.80 7.60 2.93
C LEU A 23 -25.11 8.92 3.27
N ILE A 24 -25.72 9.79 4.09
CA ILE A 24 -25.06 11.02 4.55
C ILE A 24 -23.74 10.72 5.25
N GLY A 25 -23.71 9.72 6.14
CA GLY A 25 -22.48 9.29 6.81
C GLY A 25 -21.42 8.78 5.84
N LEU A 26 -21.82 7.98 4.86
CA LEU A 26 -20.94 7.46 3.82
C LEU A 26 -20.44 8.56 2.87
N ALA A 27 -21.28 9.47 2.45
CA ALA A 27 -20.87 10.64 1.64
C ALA A 27 -19.81 11.46 2.37
N PHE A 28 -20.02 11.72 3.66
CA PHE A 28 -19.05 12.42 4.49
C PHE A 28 -17.74 11.63 4.61
N ALA A 29 -17.83 10.32 4.91
CA ALA A 29 -16.65 9.44 5.02
C ALA A 29 -15.84 9.42 3.71
N VAL A 30 -16.50 9.25 2.56
CA VAL A 30 -15.86 9.27 1.23
C VAL A 30 -15.23 10.65 0.95
N ALA A 31 -15.90 11.75 1.29
CA ALA A 31 -15.40 13.10 1.02
C ALA A 31 -14.13 13.42 1.81
N VAL A 32 -14.08 13.04 3.09
CA VAL A 32 -12.97 13.36 4.00
C VAL A 32 -11.80 12.38 3.85
N ASP A 33 -12.03 11.14 3.40
CA ASP A 33 -11.02 10.09 3.29
C ASP A 33 -9.76 10.55 2.52
N PRO A 34 -8.56 10.63 3.13
CA PRO A 34 -7.35 11.08 2.44
C PRO A 34 -6.78 10.03 1.47
N TYR A 35 -7.08 8.74 1.66
CA TYR A 35 -6.47 7.64 0.92
C TYR A 35 -7.15 7.39 -0.43
N VAL A 36 -8.46 7.61 -0.53
CA VAL A 36 -9.21 7.35 -1.76
C VAL A 36 -8.88 8.40 -2.83
N ARG A 37 -8.51 7.93 -4.02
CA ARG A 37 -8.12 8.79 -5.16
C ARG A 37 -9.27 9.71 -5.60
N LYS A 38 -8.98 10.98 -5.90
CA LYS A 38 -9.97 12.00 -6.29
C LYS A 38 -10.98 11.57 -7.38
N PRO A 39 -10.57 10.87 -8.48
CA PRO A 39 -11.53 10.40 -9.49
C PRO A 39 -12.53 9.38 -8.92
N VAL A 40 -12.05 8.45 -8.07
CA VAL A 40 -12.89 7.42 -7.45
C VAL A 40 -13.86 8.06 -6.45
N LYS A 41 -13.41 9.03 -5.63
CA LYS A 41 -14.28 9.81 -4.75
C LYS A 41 -15.46 10.44 -5.51
N ARG A 42 -15.18 11.06 -6.65
CA ARG A 42 -16.24 11.68 -7.46
C ARG A 42 -17.27 10.67 -7.90
N ILE A 43 -16.84 9.49 -8.38
CA ILE A 43 -17.75 8.42 -8.80
C ILE A 43 -18.56 7.92 -7.60
N MET A 44 -17.92 7.69 -6.45
CA MET A 44 -18.61 7.25 -5.24
C MET A 44 -19.66 8.27 -4.77
N LEU A 45 -19.33 9.56 -4.76
CA LEU A 45 -20.29 10.63 -4.42
C LEU A 45 -21.42 10.74 -5.45
N MET A 46 -21.16 10.45 -6.73
CA MET A 46 -22.20 10.36 -7.77
C MET A 46 -23.15 9.18 -7.53
N ILE A 47 -22.62 8.02 -7.14
CA ILE A 47 -23.42 6.85 -6.75
C ILE A 47 -24.29 7.19 -5.56
N ASP A 48 -23.71 7.78 -4.52
CA ASP A 48 -24.40 8.18 -3.30
C ASP A 48 -25.57 9.14 -3.60
N ALA A 49 -25.31 10.21 -4.34
CA ALA A 49 -26.32 11.17 -4.76
C ALA A 49 -27.42 10.50 -5.61
N ALA A 50 -27.07 9.60 -6.52
CA ALA A 50 -28.04 8.90 -7.35
C ALA A 50 -28.95 7.97 -6.52
N VAL A 51 -28.38 7.21 -5.56
CA VAL A 51 -29.14 6.37 -4.64
C VAL A 51 -30.06 7.22 -3.75
N MET A 52 -29.54 8.31 -3.19
CA MET A 52 -30.33 9.27 -2.38
C MET A 52 -31.53 9.80 -3.16
N MET A 53 -31.33 10.18 -4.41
CA MET A 53 -32.39 10.70 -5.26
C MET A 53 -33.42 9.62 -5.65
N ILE A 54 -33.00 8.36 -5.83
CA ILE A 54 -33.95 7.26 -6.06
C ILE A 54 -34.80 7.04 -4.81
N LEU A 55 -34.20 6.99 -3.62
CA LEU A 55 -34.95 6.83 -2.36
C LEU A 55 -35.97 7.95 -2.18
N PHE A 56 -35.57 9.20 -2.46
CA PHE A 56 -36.49 10.34 -2.41
C PHE A 56 -37.60 10.22 -3.47
N ALA A 57 -37.27 9.85 -4.71
CA ALA A 57 -38.27 9.67 -5.78
C ALA A 57 -39.27 8.55 -5.42
N CYS A 58 -38.81 7.42 -4.86
CA CYS A 58 -39.71 6.35 -4.41
C CYS A 58 -40.63 6.82 -3.26
N CYS A 59 -40.12 7.62 -2.32
CA CYS A 59 -40.94 8.19 -1.24
C CYS A 59 -42.05 9.09 -1.77
N VAL A 60 -41.71 9.98 -2.72
CA VAL A 60 -42.71 10.89 -3.33
C VAL A 60 -43.70 10.07 -4.16
N SER A 61 -43.25 9.08 -4.92
CA SER A 61 -44.13 8.21 -5.71
C SER A 61 -45.17 7.49 -4.83
N ASN A 62 -44.71 6.86 -3.74
CA ASN A 62 -45.59 6.18 -2.79
C ASN A 62 -46.61 7.16 -2.15
N ALA A 63 -46.18 8.37 -1.82
CA ALA A 63 -47.09 9.37 -1.28
C ALA A 63 -48.13 9.90 -2.30
N LEU A 64 -47.74 9.99 -3.58
CA LEU A 64 -48.67 10.36 -4.66
C LEU A 64 -49.67 9.24 -4.98
N GLU A 65 -49.21 7.99 -4.90
CA GLU A 65 -50.05 6.78 -5.07
C GLU A 65 -51.14 6.72 -3.99
N ALA A 66 -50.75 6.94 -2.72
CA ALA A 66 -51.68 6.93 -1.59
C ALA A 66 -52.73 8.03 -1.65
N ALA A 67 -52.35 9.22 -2.20
CA ALA A 67 -53.25 10.38 -2.36
C ALA A 67 -53.69 10.58 -3.82
N TRP A 68 -53.86 9.51 -4.55
CA TRP A 68 -54.07 9.53 -5.98
C TRP A 68 -55.02 10.62 -6.48
N ASN A 69 -54.57 11.36 -7.48
CA ASN A 69 -55.36 12.31 -8.26
C ASN A 69 -54.85 12.25 -9.71
N PRO A 70 -55.78 12.24 -10.71
CA PRO A 70 -55.38 12.23 -12.12
C PRO A 70 -54.43 13.38 -12.53
N ALA A 71 -54.43 14.49 -11.80
CA ALA A 71 -53.46 15.57 -11.99
C ALA A 71 -52.00 15.17 -11.71
N TYR A 72 -51.77 14.07 -10.96
CA TYR A 72 -50.43 13.60 -10.58
C TYR A 72 -49.81 12.65 -11.58
N VAL A 73 -50.56 12.17 -12.61
CA VAL A 73 -50.10 11.21 -13.64
C VAL A 73 -48.76 11.63 -14.24
N THR A 74 -48.60 12.90 -14.62
CA THR A 74 -47.35 13.39 -15.22
C THR A 74 -46.17 13.34 -14.24
N ALA A 75 -46.40 13.73 -12.97
CA ALA A 75 -45.37 13.67 -11.92
C ALA A 75 -44.95 12.22 -11.62
N GLU A 76 -45.93 11.34 -11.47
CA GLU A 76 -45.70 9.90 -11.22
C GLU A 76 -44.97 9.24 -12.39
N THR A 77 -45.37 9.57 -13.63
CA THR A 77 -44.63 9.10 -14.82
C THR A 77 -43.19 9.59 -14.81
N ALA A 78 -42.92 10.84 -14.44
CA ALA A 78 -41.56 11.38 -14.39
C ALA A 78 -40.70 10.69 -13.33
N LEU A 79 -41.23 10.44 -12.12
CA LEU A 79 -40.54 9.74 -11.04
C LEU A 79 -40.23 8.30 -11.43
N SER A 80 -41.20 7.60 -12.00
CA SER A 80 -41.02 6.22 -12.49
C SER A 80 -39.97 6.14 -13.61
N VAL A 81 -40.04 7.04 -14.61
CA VAL A 81 -39.03 7.11 -15.68
C VAL A 81 -37.64 7.35 -15.10
N TYR A 82 -37.51 8.28 -14.14
CA TYR A 82 -36.26 8.55 -13.45
C TYR A 82 -35.70 7.28 -12.77
N CYS A 83 -36.50 6.55 -12.00
CA CYS A 83 -36.10 5.33 -11.33
C CYS A 83 -35.64 4.24 -12.30
N TYR A 84 -36.38 4.01 -13.40
CA TYR A 84 -36.05 3.01 -14.43
C TYR A 84 -34.77 3.36 -15.20
N ILE A 85 -34.36 4.63 -15.29
CA ILE A 85 -33.11 5.07 -15.92
C ILE A 85 -31.95 4.97 -14.93
N MET A 86 -32.15 5.43 -13.69
CA MET A 86 -31.05 5.57 -12.72
C MET A 86 -30.61 4.23 -12.11
N ARG A 87 -31.51 3.27 -11.90
CA ARG A 87 -31.13 1.94 -11.37
C ARG A 87 -30.04 1.25 -12.21
N PRO A 88 -30.18 1.05 -13.53
CA PRO A 88 -29.10 0.48 -14.33
C PRO A 88 -27.88 1.42 -14.48
N ALA A 89 -28.06 2.75 -14.41
CA ALA A 89 -26.94 3.70 -14.45
C ALA A 89 -26.01 3.57 -13.24
N ILE A 90 -26.54 3.30 -12.05
CA ILE A 90 -25.75 3.03 -10.84
C ILE A 90 -24.84 1.80 -11.04
N ILE A 91 -25.33 0.76 -11.70
CA ILE A 91 -24.51 -0.43 -12.00
C ILE A 91 -23.31 -0.04 -12.89
N VAL A 92 -23.53 0.84 -13.89
CA VAL A 92 -22.43 1.36 -14.72
C VAL A 92 -21.41 2.12 -13.87
N LEU A 93 -21.87 2.96 -12.93
CA LEU A 93 -20.95 3.67 -12.02
C LEU A 93 -20.14 2.72 -11.16
N PHE A 94 -20.72 1.62 -10.65
CA PHE A 94 -19.96 0.59 -9.95
C PHE A 94 -18.93 -0.11 -10.87
N ILE A 95 -19.24 -0.36 -12.14
CA ILE A 95 -18.25 -0.85 -13.10
C ILE A 95 -17.08 0.12 -13.25
N PHE A 96 -17.34 1.43 -13.26
CA PHE A 96 -16.29 2.46 -13.32
C PHE A 96 -15.39 2.50 -12.09
N VAL A 97 -15.90 2.09 -10.94
CA VAL A 97 -15.10 1.96 -9.71
C VAL A 97 -14.18 0.74 -9.79
N ILE A 98 -14.66 -0.38 -10.34
CA ILE A 98 -13.94 -1.66 -10.37
C ILE A 98 -12.90 -1.70 -11.50
N TRP A 99 -13.24 -1.16 -12.66
CA TRP A 99 -12.51 -1.37 -13.91
C TRP A 99 -12.02 -0.05 -14.51
N ASP A 100 -10.69 0.14 -14.50
CA ASP A 100 -10.05 1.33 -15.06
C ASP A 100 -9.52 1.06 -16.48
N ASP A 101 -10.45 0.86 -17.43
CA ASP A 101 -10.15 0.65 -18.86
C ASP A 101 -10.96 1.66 -19.70
N PRO A 102 -10.41 2.27 -20.75
CA PRO A 102 -11.13 3.19 -21.62
C PRO A 102 -12.43 2.62 -22.19
N ARG A 103 -12.49 1.31 -22.41
CA ARG A 103 -13.66 0.59 -22.93
C ARG A 103 -14.87 0.63 -21.98
N ARG A 104 -14.70 0.93 -20.69
CA ARG A 104 -15.80 1.08 -19.73
C ARG A 104 -16.85 2.11 -20.19
N ARG A 105 -16.47 3.09 -21.02
CA ARG A 105 -17.39 4.09 -21.58
C ARG A 105 -18.49 3.46 -22.44
N LEU A 106 -18.27 2.30 -23.03
CA LEU A 106 -19.24 1.59 -23.85
C LEU A 106 -20.47 1.14 -23.05
N PHE A 107 -20.34 0.97 -21.73
CA PHE A 107 -21.47 0.62 -20.85
C PHE A 107 -22.51 1.72 -20.70
N TRP A 108 -22.23 2.95 -21.15
CA TRP A 108 -23.23 4.01 -21.22
C TRP A 108 -24.17 3.85 -22.41
N ILE A 109 -23.81 3.11 -23.46
CA ILE A 109 -24.66 2.91 -24.65
C ILE A 109 -26.01 2.26 -24.27
N PRO A 110 -26.09 1.16 -23.53
CA PRO A 110 -27.35 0.59 -23.06
C PRO A 110 -28.19 1.58 -22.24
N ILE A 111 -27.56 2.45 -21.43
CA ILE A 111 -28.27 3.44 -20.64
C ILE A 111 -28.92 4.51 -21.53
N VAL A 112 -28.22 5.00 -22.54
CA VAL A 112 -28.78 5.95 -23.52
C VAL A 112 -29.98 5.32 -24.24
N ILE A 113 -29.87 4.08 -24.70
CA ILE A 113 -30.97 3.36 -25.35
C ILE A 113 -32.15 3.21 -24.39
N ASN A 114 -31.90 2.81 -23.13
CA ASN A 114 -32.93 2.69 -22.10
C ASN A 114 -33.66 4.03 -21.86
N THR A 115 -32.87 5.12 -21.77
CA THR A 115 -33.43 6.46 -21.59
C THR A 115 -34.37 6.84 -22.71
N LEU A 116 -33.98 6.62 -23.99
CA LEU A 116 -34.82 6.92 -25.14
C LEU A 116 -36.12 6.08 -25.14
N ILE A 117 -36.03 4.84 -24.75
CA ILE A 117 -37.19 3.94 -24.65
C ILE A 117 -38.15 4.42 -23.56
N TYR A 118 -37.66 4.71 -22.34
CA TYR A 118 -38.51 5.11 -21.23
C TYR A 118 -39.09 6.53 -21.39
N MET A 119 -38.42 7.42 -22.12
CA MET A 119 -39.00 8.73 -22.48
C MET A 119 -40.26 8.62 -23.32
N THR A 120 -40.51 7.48 -23.99
CA THR A 120 -41.78 7.27 -24.73
C THR A 120 -42.98 7.19 -23.79
N ALA A 121 -42.83 6.91 -22.49
CA ALA A 121 -43.94 6.86 -21.53
C ALA A 121 -44.73 8.18 -21.46
N PHE A 122 -44.15 9.30 -21.76
CA PHE A 122 -44.83 10.60 -21.80
C PHE A 122 -45.77 10.77 -23.02
N PHE A 123 -45.60 9.96 -24.06
CA PHE A 123 -46.30 10.14 -25.32
C PHE A 123 -47.11 8.91 -25.76
N LYS A 124 -46.66 7.70 -25.39
CA LYS A 124 -47.25 6.44 -25.78
C LYS A 124 -47.06 5.37 -24.69
N PRO A 125 -48.05 4.47 -24.50
CA PRO A 125 -48.00 3.40 -23.47
C PRO A 125 -47.10 2.23 -23.88
N TRP A 126 -45.90 2.50 -24.42
CA TRP A 126 -44.99 1.44 -24.86
C TRP A 126 -44.21 0.81 -23.70
N THR A 127 -43.86 1.62 -22.70
CA THR A 127 -43.13 1.15 -21.53
C THR A 127 -44.06 0.89 -20.35
N PHE A 128 -44.83 1.87 -19.95
CA PHE A 128 -45.85 1.77 -18.91
C PHE A 128 -46.82 2.97 -19.00
N TRP A 129 -47.94 2.85 -18.29
CA TRP A 129 -48.90 3.95 -18.11
C TRP A 129 -49.67 3.74 -16.81
N PHE A 130 -50.27 4.81 -16.31
CA PHE A 130 -51.20 4.76 -15.20
C PHE A 130 -52.64 4.98 -15.74
N ASP A 131 -53.59 4.16 -15.22
CA ASP A 131 -55.00 4.35 -15.56
C ASP A 131 -55.66 5.48 -14.73
N ALA A 132 -57.00 5.64 -14.93
CA ALA A 132 -57.75 6.70 -14.22
C ALA A 132 -57.78 6.46 -12.69
N ASP A 133 -57.66 5.25 -12.25
CA ASP A 133 -57.66 4.81 -10.84
C ASP A 133 -56.26 4.81 -10.23
N GLY A 134 -55.21 5.18 -11.02
CA GLY A 134 -53.83 5.21 -10.59
C GLY A 134 -53.09 3.91 -10.64
N MET A 135 -53.71 2.87 -11.21
CA MET A 135 -53.09 1.57 -11.30
C MET A 135 -52.01 1.54 -12.39
N PHE A 136 -50.85 1.03 -12.01
CA PHE A 136 -49.71 0.87 -12.90
C PHE A 136 -49.93 -0.26 -13.91
N HIS A 137 -49.79 0.03 -15.17
CA HIS A 137 -49.85 -0.97 -16.26
C HIS A 137 -48.53 -1.00 -17.03
N ARG A 138 -48.03 -2.20 -17.28
CA ARG A 138 -46.77 -2.39 -18.00
C ARG A 138 -47.02 -2.61 -19.49
N GLY A 139 -46.34 -1.83 -20.32
CA GLY A 139 -46.37 -1.95 -21.77
C GLY A 139 -45.43 -3.02 -22.33
N PRO A 140 -45.43 -3.23 -23.65
CA PRO A 140 -44.62 -4.26 -24.32
C PRO A 140 -43.10 -4.05 -24.13
N LEU A 141 -42.61 -2.84 -23.95
CA LEU A 141 -41.23 -2.51 -23.70
C LEU A 141 -40.91 -2.27 -22.21
N GLY A 142 -41.86 -2.52 -21.31
CA GLY A 142 -41.74 -2.21 -19.88
C GLY A 142 -40.70 -3.03 -19.10
N PHE A 143 -40.17 -4.11 -19.71
CA PHE A 143 -39.12 -4.93 -19.10
C PHE A 143 -37.71 -4.58 -19.57
N THR A 144 -37.53 -3.60 -20.47
CA THR A 144 -36.21 -3.28 -21.05
C THR A 144 -35.20 -2.83 -20.01
N ALA A 145 -35.56 -2.01 -19.01
CA ALA A 145 -34.67 -1.62 -17.92
C ALA A 145 -34.19 -2.83 -17.10
N HIS A 146 -35.04 -3.80 -16.87
CA HIS A 146 -34.70 -5.02 -16.12
C HIS A 146 -33.70 -5.89 -16.91
N TRP A 147 -33.90 -6.07 -18.22
CA TRP A 147 -33.00 -6.80 -19.09
C TRP A 147 -31.63 -6.09 -19.18
N ILE A 148 -31.64 -4.80 -19.37
CA ILE A 148 -30.40 -3.98 -19.39
C ILE A 148 -29.68 -4.08 -18.04
N GLY A 149 -30.40 -3.95 -16.92
CA GLY A 149 -29.85 -4.10 -15.58
C GLY A 149 -29.22 -5.49 -15.38
N LEU A 150 -29.88 -6.55 -15.82
CA LEU A 150 -29.36 -7.92 -15.72
C LEU A 150 -28.08 -8.13 -16.56
N ILE A 151 -28.04 -7.60 -17.78
CA ILE A 151 -26.87 -7.67 -18.67
C ILE A 151 -25.69 -6.89 -18.04
N LEU A 152 -25.95 -5.71 -17.51
CA LEU A 152 -24.93 -4.88 -16.84
C LEU A 152 -24.42 -5.56 -15.57
N LEU A 153 -25.30 -6.16 -14.76
CA LEU A 153 -24.92 -6.88 -13.54
C LEU A 153 -24.09 -8.13 -13.87
N GLY A 154 -24.47 -8.88 -14.93
CA GLY A 154 -23.69 -9.99 -15.45
C GLY A 154 -22.31 -9.57 -15.96
N SER A 155 -22.24 -8.41 -16.62
CA SER A 155 -20.97 -7.82 -17.06
C SER A 155 -20.11 -7.40 -15.88
N GLN A 156 -20.68 -6.74 -14.86
CA GLN A 156 -20.00 -6.40 -13.62
C GLN A 156 -19.43 -7.63 -12.91
N LEU A 157 -20.23 -8.68 -12.78
CA LEU A 157 -19.81 -9.95 -12.18
C LEU A 157 -18.67 -10.59 -12.98
N SER A 158 -18.77 -10.60 -14.32
CA SER A 158 -17.73 -11.15 -15.20
C SER A 158 -16.41 -10.39 -15.06
N ILE A 159 -16.45 -9.06 -15.01
CA ILE A 159 -15.27 -8.20 -14.78
C ILE A 159 -14.68 -8.50 -13.40
N ALA A 160 -15.50 -8.57 -12.35
CA ALA A 160 -15.07 -8.86 -11.00
C ALA A 160 -14.37 -10.23 -10.90
N LEU A 161 -14.96 -11.27 -11.52
CA LEU A 161 -14.38 -12.62 -11.57
C LEU A 161 -13.08 -12.68 -12.38
N ALA A 162 -13.00 -11.97 -13.51
CA ALA A 162 -11.78 -11.88 -14.30
C ALA A 162 -10.62 -11.22 -13.53
N GLN A 163 -10.94 -10.24 -12.68
CA GLN A 163 -9.95 -9.58 -11.82
C GLN A 163 -9.53 -10.45 -10.63
N LEU A 164 -10.43 -11.30 -10.08
CA LEU A 164 -10.09 -12.28 -9.05
C LEU A 164 -9.00 -13.26 -9.51
N ARG A 165 -9.02 -13.64 -10.80
CA ARG A 165 -8.04 -14.57 -11.37
C ARG A 165 -6.64 -13.98 -11.56
N LYS A 166 -6.51 -12.66 -11.59
CA LYS A 166 -5.26 -11.94 -11.94
C LYS A 166 -4.41 -11.51 -10.74
N ALA A 167 -4.90 -11.58 -9.51
CA ALA A 167 -4.20 -11.11 -8.32
C ALA A 167 -4.61 -11.91 -7.08
N ASP A 168 -3.76 -11.86 -6.04
CA ASP A 168 -3.96 -12.52 -4.75
C ASP A 168 -5.37 -12.27 -4.18
N GLY A 169 -6.18 -13.34 -4.25
CA GLY A 169 -7.64 -13.27 -4.42
C GLY A 169 -8.47 -12.84 -3.20
N ARG A 170 -7.89 -12.40 -2.05
CA ARG A 170 -8.69 -12.06 -0.86
C ARG A 170 -9.44 -10.74 -0.98
N ASP A 171 -8.79 -9.72 -1.53
CA ASP A 171 -9.32 -8.34 -1.50
C ASP A 171 -10.38 -8.05 -2.57
N ARG A 172 -10.54 -8.92 -3.56
CA ARG A 172 -11.46 -8.70 -4.70
C ARG A 172 -12.77 -9.48 -4.63
N ARG A 173 -13.07 -10.10 -3.50
CA ARG A 173 -14.33 -10.83 -3.28
C ARG A 173 -15.54 -9.89 -3.16
N ILE A 174 -15.34 -8.68 -2.65
CA ILE A 174 -16.43 -7.73 -2.36
C ILE A 174 -17.24 -7.36 -3.62
N PRO A 175 -16.64 -7.03 -4.78
CA PRO A 175 -17.40 -6.79 -6.00
C PRO A 175 -18.28 -7.97 -6.43
N VAL A 176 -17.82 -9.22 -6.24
CA VAL A 176 -18.59 -10.43 -6.54
C VAL A 176 -19.76 -10.57 -5.56
N ILE A 177 -19.48 -10.44 -4.26
CA ILE A 177 -20.50 -10.53 -3.21
C ILE A 177 -21.57 -9.45 -3.43
N SER A 178 -21.16 -8.21 -3.72
CA SER A 178 -22.07 -7.10 -3.99
C SER A 178 -23.00 -7.39 -5.21
N SER A 179 -22.43 -7.95 -6.28
CA SER A 179 -23.24 -8.33 -7.45
C SER A 179 -24.30 -9.38 -7.12
N VAL A 180 -23.95 -10.36 -6.27
CA VAL A 180 -24.87 -11.39 -5.80
C VAL A 180 -25.95 -10.80 -4.90
N ILE A 181 -25.59 -9.89 -3.99
CA ILE A 181 -26.53 -9.22 -3.07
C ILE A 181 -27.57 -8.43 -3.86
N ILE A 182 -27.14 -7.63 -4.86
CA ILE A 182 -28.07 -6.88 -5.71
C ILE A 182 -29.00 -7.83 -6.47
N LEU A 183 -28.47 -8.95 -7.01
CA LEU A 183 -29.28 -9.94 -7.72
C LEU A 183 -30.36 -10.55 -6.80
N VAL A 184 -30.01 -10.84 -5.54
CA VAL A 184 -30.95 -11.32 -4.53
C VAL A 184 -32.01 -10.25 -4.23
N GLY A 185 -31.63 -8.96 -4.10
CA GLY A 185 -32.57 -7.86 -3.92
C GLY A 185 -33.60 -7.77 -5.06
N VAL A 186 -33.12 -7.82 -6.31
CA VAL A 186 -33.99 -7.83 -7.51
C VAL A 186 -34.94 -9.04 -7.52
N PHE A 187 -34.45 -10.22 -7.12
CA PHE A 187 -35.29 -11.43 -7.03
C PHE A 187 -36.36 -11.29 -5.95
N LEU A 188 -36.01 -10.76 -4.76
CA LEU A 188 -36.97 -10.55 -3.67
C LEU A 188 -38.06 -9.55 -4.09
N ASP A 189 -37.68 -8.43 -4.72
CA ASP A 189 -38.65 -7.45 -5.24
C ASP A 189 -39.63 -8.07 -6.25
N SER A 190 -39.16 -9.02 -7.07
CA SER A 190 -40.02 -9.70 -8.04
C SER A 190 -41.04 -10.63 -7.39
N ARG A 191 -40.85 -11.03 -6.14
CA ARG A 191 -41.70 -12.00 -5.41
C ARG A 191 -42.54 -11.39 -4.31
N CYS A 192 -42.03 -10.34 -3.65
CA CYS A 192 -42.56 -9.79 -2.41
C CYS A 192 -42.96 -8.32 -2.54
N HIS A 193 -43.29 -7.85 -3.76
CA HIS A 193 -43.63 -6.45 -3.97
C HIS A 193 -45.01 -6.14 -3.42
N ASP A 194 -45.06 -5.59 -2.21
CA ASP A 194 -46.19 -4.86 -1.68
C ASP A 194 -45.99 -3.36 -1.96
N SER A 195 -46.98 -2.74 -2.61
CA SER A 195 -47.02 -1.29 -2.85
C SER A 195 -46.90 -0.56 -1.51
N GLY A 196 -45.95 0.40 -1.44
CA GLY A 196 -45.76 1.27 -0.29
C GLY A 196 -44.51 1.00 0.56
N THR A 197 -43.71 -0.03 0.25
CA THR A 197 -42.46 -0.31 0.97
C THR A 197 -41.22 0.06 0.14
N ILE A 198 -40.11 0.35 0.82
CA ILE A 198 -38.80 0.51 0.15
C ILE A 198 -38.43 -0.79 -0.51
N SER A 199 -38.03 -0.73 -1.79
CA SER A 199 -37.60 -1.91 -2.56
C SER A 199 -36.37 -2.56 -1.93
N PHE A 200 -36.34 -3.90 -1.89
CA PHE A 200 -35.16 -4.66 -1.44
C PHE A 200 -33.91 -4.33 -2.26
N THR A 201 -34.09 -4.01 -3.54
CA THR A 201 -32.98 -3.60 -4.43
C THR A 201 -32.33 -2.30 -3.94
N GLU A 202 -33.06 -1.31 -3.45
CA GLU A 202 -32.50 -0.08 -2.92
C GLU A 202 -31.73 -0.32 -1.62
N ILE A 203 -32.29 -1.12 -0.70
CA ILE A 203 -31.61 -1.50 0.55
C ILE A 203 -30.30 -2.24 0.25
N CYS A 204 -30.34 -3.22 -0.67
CA CYS A 204 -29.16 -3.93 -1.10
C CYS A 204 -28.13 -3.01 -1.77
N THR A 205 -28.57 -2.00 -2.52
CA THR A 205 -27.67 -1.03 -3.17
C THR A 205 -26.97 -0.15 -2.15
N VAL A 206 -27.67 0.36 -1.13
CA VAL A 206 -27.07 1.12 -0.01
C VAL A 206 -26.03 0.27 0.72
N PHE A 207 -26.37 -0.97 1.04
CA PHE A 207 -25.46 -1.89 1.68
C PHE A 207 -24.22 -2.19 0.81
N CYS A 208 -24.41 -2.44 -0.47
CA CYS A 208 -23.30 -2.63 -1.41
C CYS A 208 -22.42 -1.39 -1.53
N PHE A 209 -23.00 -0.19 -1.50
CA PHE A 209 -22.23 1.06 -1.51
C PHE A 209 -21.30 1.14 -0.29
N ALA A 210 -21.80 0.80 0.91
CA ALA A 210 -20.98 0.73 2.12
C ALA A 210 -19.85 -0.31 2.01
N LEU A 211 -20.15 -1.51 1.49
CA LEU A 211 -19.14 -2.55 1.26
C LEU A 211 -18.05 -2.10 0.27
N TYR A 212 -18.44 -1.41 -0.81
CA TYR A 212 -17.49 -0.87 -1.78
C TYR A 212 -16.60 0.20 -1.17
N TYR A 213 -17.16 1.08 -0.34
CA TYR A 213 -16.37 2.09 0.36
C TYR A 213 -15.32 1.44 1.30
N ILE A 214 -15.74 0.48 2.13
CA ILE A 214 -14.83 -0.24 3.05
C ILE A 214 -13.73 -0.94 2.26
N TRP A 215 -14.08 -1.59 1.15
CA TRP A 215 -13.12 -2.28 0.30
C TRP A 215 -12.10 -1.32 -0.33
N LEU A 216 -12.54 -0.21 -0.87
CA LEU A 216 -11.67 0.80 -1.46
C LEU A 216 -10.75 1.43 -0.41
N HIS A 217 -11.31 1.81 0.74
CA HIS A 217 -10.55 2.40 1.84
C HIS A 217 -9.44 1.44 2.31
N THR A 218 -9.80 0.20 2.65
CA THR A 218 -8.82 -0.79 3.11
C THR A 218 -7.75 -1.12 2.05
N GLY A 219 -8.13 -1.15 0.77
CA GLY A 219 -7.21 -1.37 -0.33
C GLY A 219 -6.19 -0.24 -0.48
N PHE A 220 -6.65 1.01 -0.46
CA PHE A 220 -5.77 2.18 -0.58
C PHE A 220 -4.90 2.42 0.66
N VAL A 221 -5.42 2.16 1.86
CA VAL A 221 -4.61 2.21 3.10
C VAL A 221 -3.46 1.20 3.01
N ARG A 222 -3.74 -0.03 2.61
CA ARG A 222 -2.69 -1.06 2.44
C ARG A 222 -1.66 -0.70 1.37
N GLU A 223 -2.10 -0.17 0.23
CA GLU A 223 -1.20 0.32 -0.84
C GLU A 223 -0.26 1.41 -0.28
N HIS A 224 -0.81 2.32 0.52
CA HIS A 224 -0.05 3.40 1.14
C HIS A 224 0.95 2.89 2.20
N GLU A 225 0.53 1.97 3.07
CA GLU A 225 1.41 1.34 4.06
C GLU A 225 2.58 0.59 3.39
N GLN A 226 2.30 -0.18 2.34
CA GLN A 226 3.35 -0.87 1.58
C GLN A 226 4.34 0.11 0.93
N ALA A 227 3.84 1.22 0.38
CA ALA A 227 4.70 2.27 -0.18
C ALA A 227 5.57 2.92 0.91
N MET A 228 5.02 3.23 2.07
CA MET A 228 5.77 3.78 3.21
C MET A 228 6.85 2.81 3.72
N VAL A 229 6.52 1.52 3.85
CA VAL A 229 7.50 0.50 4.27
C VAL A 229 8.63 0.38 3.24
N ALA A 230 8.31 0.42 1.94
CA ALA A 230 9.32 0.41 0.87
C ALA A 230 10.20 1.66 0.93
N GLU A 231 9.64 2.84 1.14
CA GLU A 231 10.39 4.09 1.29
C GLU A 231 11.30 4.08 2.53
N GLN A 232 10.79 3.61 3.68
CA GLN A 232 11.59 3.44 4.88
C GLN A 232 12.76 2.48 4.66
N ARG A 233 12.54 1.36 3.97
CA ARG A 233 13.62 0.44 3.59
C ARG A 233 14.69 1.13 2.74
N ILE A 234 14.28 1.91 1.74
CA ILE A 234 15.21 2.69 0.89
C ILE A 234 15.99 3.69 1.74
N GLN A 235 15.34 4.40 2.67
CA GLN A 235 16.02 5.35 3.56
C GLN A 235 17.03 4.66 4.48
N ILE A 236 16.68 3.50 5.04
CA ILE A 236 17.61 2.68 5.82
C ILE A 236 18.80 2.25 4.96
N MET A 237 18.55 1.76 3.73
CA MET A 237 19.58 1.41 2.77
C MET A 237 20.52 2.58 2.48
N MET A 238 19.97 3.75 2.16
CA MET A 238 20.76 4.95 1.87
C MET A 238 21.55 5.45 3.07
N SER A 239 21.05 5.25 4.30
CA SER A 239 21.78 5.64 5.53
C SER A 239 22.98 4.73 5.84
N GLN A 240 22.96 3.49 5.38
CA GLN A 240 24.05 2.52 5.55
C GLN A 240 25.18 2.72 4.52
N ILE A 241 24.88 3.28 3.36
CA ILE A 241 25.90 3.72 2.42
C ILE A 241 26.38 5.10 2.88
N GLN A 242 27.60 5.21 3.37
CA GLN A 242 28.13 6.52 3.82
C GLN A 242 28.23 7.49 2.66
N PRO A 243 27.45 8.60 2.64
CA PRO A 243 27.49 9.55 1.52
C PRO A 243 28.89 10.15 1.31
N HIS A 244 29.58 10.38 2.39
CA HIS A 244 30.95 10.93 2.35
C HIS A 244 31.96 9.98 1.70
N PHE A 245 31.84 8.65 1.91
CA PHE A 245 32.69 7.68 1.22
C PHE A 245 32.40 7.66 -0.29
N LEU A 246 31.11 7.71 -0.69
CA LEU A 246 30.72 7.78 -2.10
C LEU A 246 31.37 9.00 -2.80
N TYR A 247 31.15 10.21 -2.25
CA TYR A 247 31.71 11.44 -2.83
C TYR A 247 33.24 11.40 -2.93
N ASN A 248 33.89 10.95 -1.86
CA ASN A 248 35.36 10.89 -1.82
C ASN A 248 35.91 9.89 -2.82
N THR A 249 35.31 8.70 -2.93
CA THR A 249 35.77 7.68 -3.90
C THR A 249 35.57 8.17 -5.32
N LEU A 250 34.42 8.78 -5.65
CA LEU A 250 34.19 9.38 -6.99
C LEU A 250 35.20 10.50 -7.31
N THR A 251 35.49 11.36 -6.34
CA THR A 251 36.53 12.43 -6.50
C THR A 251 37.92 11.83 -6.72
N THR A 252 38.26 10.75 -6.00
CA THR A 252 39.53 10.02 -6.19
C THR A 252 39.59 9.39 -7.60
N ILE A 253 38.52 8.73 -8.04
CA ILE A 253 38.44 8.17 -9.40
C ILE A 253 38.62 9.28 -10.44
N GLN A 254 37.94 10.43 -10.28
CA GLN A 254 38.04 11.58 -11.17
C GLN A 254 39.49 12.09 -11.31
N ALA A 255 40.20 12.26 -10.20
CA ALA A 255 41.60 12.67 -10.20
C ALA A 255 42.49 11.65 -10.92
N LEU A 256 42.30 10.36 -10.60
CA LEU A 256 43.07 9.28 -11.21
C LEU A 256 42.80 9.05 -12.67
N CYS A 257 41.64 9.46 -13.20
CA CYS A 257 41.38 9.40 -14.64
C CYS A 257 42.40 10.20 -15.48
N LEU A 258 42.93 11.28 -14.91
CA LEU A 258 43.95 12.12 -15.57
C LEU A 258 45.37 11.66 -15.29
N GLU A 259 45.64 11.17 -14.04
CA GLU A 259 46.99 10.79 -13.60
C GLU A 259 47.35 9.35 -13.95
N ASN A 260 46.42 8.42 -13.68
CA ASN A 260 46.63 6.98 -13.88
C ASN A 260 45.31 6.26 -14.26
N PRO A 261 44.93 6.24 -15.57
CA PRO A 261 43.66 5.67 -16.02
C PRO A 261 43.48 4.17 -15.66
N ARG A 262 44.56 3.39 -15.62
CA ARG A 262 44.48 1.97 -15.23
C ARG A 262 44.08 1.81 -13.77
N LYS A 263 44.64 2.64 -12.90
CA LYS A 263 44.31 2.66 -11.48
C LYS A 263 42.86 3.15 -11.26
N ALA A 264 42.45 4.18 -12.01
CA ALA A 264 41.05 4.64 -11.98
C ALA A 264 40.07 3.52 -12.36
N ALA A 265 40.35 2.76 -13.40
CA ALA A 265 39.53 1.62 -13.81
C ALA A 265 39.43 0.55 -12.72
N SER A 266 40.57 0.17 -12.09
CA SER A 266 40.60 -0.83 -10.99
C SER A 266 39.77 -0.35 -9.77
N ILE A 267 39.88 0.93 -9.36
CA ILE A 267 39.10 1.47 -8.24
C ILE A 267 37.62 1.50 -8.60
N THR A 268 37.26 1.84 -9.84
CA THR A 268 35.86 1.87 -10.29
C THR A 268 35.24 0.48 -10.20
N GLU A 269 35.96 -0.56 -10.61
CA GLU A 269 35.51 -1.95 -10.51
C GLU A 269 35.28 -2.38 -9.04
N ARG A 270 36.25 -2.09 -8.16
CA ARG A 270 36.14 -2.38 -6.72
C ARG A 270 34.99 -1.58 -6.07
N PHE A 271 34.83 -0.34 -6.45
CA PHE A 271 33.73 0.49 -5.94
C PHE A 271 32.37 -0.01 -6.39
N ALA A 272 32.23 -0.46 -7.63
CA ALA A 272 31.02 -1.12 -8.11
C ALA A 272 30.73 -2.43 -7.37
N ALA A 273 31.77 -3.24 -7.07
CA ALA A 273 31.64 -4.44 -6.25
C ALA A 273 31.19 -4.13 -4.84
N TYR A 274 31.80 -3.14 -4.18
CA TYR A 274 31.42 -2.64 -2.86
C TYR A 274 29.95 -2.20 -2.79
N LEU A 275 29.47 -1.42 -3.75
CA LEU A 275 28.08 -0.96 -3.81
C LEU A 275 27.11 -2.15 -3.95
N ARG A 276 27.43 -3.10 -4.83
CA ARG A 276 26.60 -4.30 -5.03
C ARG A 276 26.54 -5.15 -3.76
N GLN A 277 27.67 -5.39 -3.11
CA GLN A 277 27.73 -6.17 -1.87
C GLN A 277 26.95 -5.51 -0.74
N ASN A 278 27.00 -4.17 -0.60
CA ASN A 278 26.19 -3.45 0.38
C ASN A 278 24.68 -3.64 0.12
N ILE A 279 24.25 -3.60 -1.14
CA ILE A 279 22.84 -3.82 -1.50
C ILE A 279 22.41 -5.26 -1.20
N ASP A 280 23.27 -6.24 -1.50
CA ASP A 280 23.00 -7.65 -1.25
C ASP A 280 22.94 -7.95 0.26
N SER A 281 23.85 -7.39 1.06
CA SER A 281 23.89 -7.55 2.52
C SER A 281 22.66 -7.00 3.23
N LEU A 282 21.97 -6.01 2.65
CA LEU A 282 20.72 -5.45 3.20
C LEU A 282 19.52 -6.39 3.03
N ASN A 283 19.57 -7.26 2.04
CA ASN A 283 18.55 -8.28 1.81
C ASN A 283 18.76 -9.54 2.66
N GLU A 284 19.94 -9.69 3.28
CA GLU A 284 20.29 -10.82 4.13
C GLU A 284 19.89 -10.51 5.59
N ALA A 285 18.69 -10.93 5.98
CA ALA A 285 18.20 -10.82 7.36
C ALA A 285 18.87 -11.82 8.32
N ASN A 286 19.72 -12.74 7.80
CA ASN A 286 20.30 -13.86 8.51
C ASN A 286 21.82 -13.68 8.74
N LEU A 287 22.42 -14.63 9.45
CA LEU A 287 23.86 -14.74 9.59
C LEU A 287 24.51 -15.07 8.24
N ILE A 288 25.70 -14.51 8.00
CA ILE A 288 26.52 -14.77 6.81
C ILE A 288 27.86 -15.41 7.21
N PRO A 289 28.54 -16.15 6.31
CA PRO A 289 29.89 -16.67 6.57
C PRO A 289 30.87 -15.51 6.84
N PHE A 290 31.74 -15.69 7.83
CA PHE A 290 32.79 -14.72 8.17
C PHE A 290 33.62 -14.34 6.94
N ARG A 291 33.98 -15.30 6.10
CA ARG A 291 34.73 -15.05 4.86
C ARG A 291 34.07 -14.03 3.95
N LYS A 292 32.75 -14.09 3.81
CA LYS A 292 31.99 -13.13 3.00
C LYS A 292 32.05 -11.70 3.57
N GLU A 293 31.93 -11.57 4.89
CA GLU A 293 32.03 -10.28 5.58
C GLU A 293 33.48 -9.72 5.50
N LEU A 294 34.49 -10.58 5.64
CA LEU A 294 35.88 -10.20 5.49
C LEU A 294 36.18 -9.70 4.08
N ASP A 295 35.78 -10.45 3.03
CA ASP A 295 35.99 -10.05 1.64
C ASP A 295 35.37 -8.70 1.35
N HIS A 296 34.19 -8.43 1.90
CA HIS A 296 33.50 -7.14 1.81
C HIS A 296 34.27 -6.01 2.48
N THR A 297 34.79 -6.27 3.69
CA THR A 297 35.60 -5.33 4.46
C THR A 297 36.93 -5.00 3.75
N LEU A 298 37.54 -6.02 3.15
CA LEU A 298 38.81 -5.85 2.40
C LEU A 298 38.62 -4.97 1.16
N VAL A 299 37.51 -5.10 0.43
CA VAL A 299 37.21 -4.23 -0.72
C VAL A 299 37.10 -2.76 -0.28
N TYR A 300 36.42 -2.47 0.84
CA TYR A 300 36.33 -1.13 1.41
C TYR A 300 37.71 -0.60 1.79
N ALA A 301 38.49 -1.38 2.58
CA ALA A 301 39.80 -0.97 3.05
C ALA A 301 40.77 -0.70 1.90
N GLN A 302 40.76 -1.52 0.84
CA GLN A 302 41.60 -1.30 -0.35
C GLN A 302 41.29 0.02 -1.04
N ILE A 303 40.00 0.44 -1.14
CA ILE A 303 39.63 1.73 -1.72
C ILE A 303 40.16 2.88 -0.83
N GLU A 304 40.05 2.78 0.49
CA GLU A 304 40.57 3.80 1.40
C GLU A 304 42.13 3.87 1.41
N MET A 305 42.83 2.75 1.32
CA MET A 305 44.30 2.71 1.21
C MET A 305 44.81 3.36 -0.08
N GLU A 306 44.02 3.35 -1.16
CA GLU A 306 44.37 4.08 -2.37
C GLU A 306 44.31 5.61 -2.20
N ARG A 307 43.48 6.08 -1.26
CA ARG A 307 43.35 7.51 -0.88
C ARG A 307 44.38 7.94 0.16
N PHE A 308 44.75 7.03 1.04
CA PHE A 308 45.61 7.28 2.17
C PHE A 308 46.81 6.32 2.15
N SER A 309 47.86 6.69 1.48
CA SER A 309 49.07 5.87 1.33
C SER A 309 49.82 5.53 2.63
N ASN A 310 49.46 6.22 3.72
CA ASN A 310 50.02 5.99 5.05
C ASN A 310 49.21 4.99 5.88
N ILE A 311 48.14 4.39 5.36
CA ILE A 311 47.30 3.43 6.05
C ILE A 311 47.55 2.03 5.46
N HIS A 312 47.74 1.05 6.35
CA HIS A 312 47.87 -0.36 6.02
C HIS A 312 46.84 -1.18 6.77
N LEU A 313 46.35 -2.22 6.14
CA LEU A 313 45.47 -3.24 6.75
C LEU A 313 46.19 -4.57 6.70
N ASP A 314 46.41 -5.18 7.84
CA ASP A 314 46.94 -6.53 8.01
C ASP A 314 45.85 -7.42 8.55
N TYR A 315 45.88 -8.72 8.22
CA TYR A 315 44.95 -9.69 8.76
C TYR A 315 45.62 -11.05 9.00
N GLU A 316 45.29 -11.66 10.15
CA GLU A 316 45.76 -12.98 10.56
C GLU A 316 44.52 -13.82 10.92
N ILE A 317 44.16 -14.73 10.02
CA ILE A 317 42.91 -15.49 10.09
C ILE A 317 43.25 -16.94 10.42
N GLU A 318 43.13 -17.30 11.70
CA GLU A 318 43.29 -18.71 12.16
C GLU A 318 41.93 -19.44 12.14
N ASP A 319 40.81 -18.72 12.24
CA ASP A 319 39.46 -19.28 12.26
C ASP A 319 38.56 -18.52 11.30
N GLU A 320 37.96 -19.22 10.34
CA GLU A 320 37.06 -18.63 9.34
C GLU A 320 35.72 -19.37 9.17
N ASP A 321 35.55 -20.51 9.84
CA ASP A 321 34.38 -21.40 9.68
C ASP A 321 33.27 -21.09 10.68
N PHE A 322 32.78 -19.84 10.66
CA PHE A 322 31.65 -19.43 11.49
C PHE A 322 30.76 -18.41 10.79
N LEU A 323 29.58 -18.24 11.35
CA LEU A 323 28.56 -17.31 10.88
C LEU A 323 28.45 -16.09 11.80
N LEU A 324 28.28 -14.90 11.21
CA LEU A 324 28.05 -13.66 11.96
C LEU A 324 27.01 -12.78 11.25
N PRO A 325 26.42 -11.80 11.95
CA PRO A 325 25.54 -10.83 11.29
C PRO A 325 26.28 -10.01 10.24
N ALA A 326 25.67 -9.79 9.07
CA ALA A 326 26.22 -8.91 8.05
C ALA A 326 26.52 -7.50 8.59
N LEU A 327 27.54 -6.85 8.02
CA LEU A 327 27.99 -5.50 8.44
C LEU A 327 28.42 -5.45 9.94
N THR A 328 29.14 -6.47 10.39
CA THR A 328 29.74 -6.54 11.74
C THR A 328 31.16 -5.99 11.75
N ILE A 329 32.02 -6.49 10.86
CA ILE A 329 33.44 -6.16 10.79
C ILE A 329 33.66 -4.84 10.08
N GLN A 330 32.98 -4.63 8.96
CA GLN A 330 33.16 -3.44 8.12
C GLN A 330 33.01 -2.12 8.89
N PRO A 331 31.92 -1.86 9.70
CA PRO A 331 31.79 -0.62 10.43
C PRO A 331 32.90 -0.35 11.47
N LEU A 332 33.50 -1.43 12.01
CA LEU A 332 34.58 -1.33 12.99
C LEU A 332 35.90 -0.93 12.31
N VAL A 333 36.23 -1.60 11.19
CA VAL A 333 37.40 -1.25 10.35
C VAL A 333 37.25 0.15 9.78
N GLU A 334 36.06 0.52 9.35
CA GLU A 334 35.74 1.84 8.89
C GLU A 334 35.98 2.92 9.97
N ASN A 335 35.54 2.67 11.19
CA ASN A 335 35.81 3.55 12.33
C ASN A 335 37.32 3.67 12.64
N ALA A 336 38.03 2.56 12.60
CA ALA A 336 39.49 2.54 12.77
C ALA A 336 40.19 3.44 11.72
N ILE A 337 39.89 3.24 10.44
CA ILE A 337 40.48 4.03 9.34
C ILE A 337 40.09 5.52 9.46
N ARG A 338 38.83 5.81 9.68
CA ARG A 338 38.28 7.17 9.59
C ARG A 338 38.57 8.00 10.82
N HIS A 339 38.45 7.43 12.01
CA HIS A 339 38.55 8.14 13.28
C HIS A 339 39.89 7.87 13.99
N GLY A 340 40.40 6.65 13.90
CA GLY A 340 41.65 6.26 14.49
C GLY A 340 42.86 6.82 13.75
N LEU A 341 42.96 6.57 12.46
CA LEU A 341 44.20 6.74 11.70
C LEU A 341 44.35 8.07 10.95
N ARG A 342 43.34 8.92 10.90
CA ARG A 342 43.46 10.25 10.26
C ARG A 342 44.51 11.11 10.98
N GLY A 343 45.54 11.51 10.23
CA GLY A 343 46.67 12.31 10.76
C GLY A 343 47.81 11.53 11.40
N THR A 344 47.71 10.19 11.42
CA THR A 344 48.78 9.30 11.90
C THR A 344 49.84 9.13 10.78
N ALA A 345 51.12 9.21 11.12
CA ALA A 345 52.21 9.10 10.11
C ALA A 345 52.29 7.70 9.50
N LYS A 346 52.00 6.66 10.29
CA LYS A 346 51.87 5.25 9.86
C LYS A 346 50.70 4.63 10.57
N GLY A 347 49.54 4.61 9.88
CA GLY A 347 48.33 4.02 10.39
C GLY A 347 48.26 2.52 10.06
N GLN A 348 47.93 1.70 11.05
CA GLN A 348 47.77 0.26 10.88
C GLN A 348 46.45 -0.19 11.50
N VAL A 349 45.70 -0.99 10.73
CA VAL A 349 44.56 -1.74 11.25
C VAL A 349 44.89 -3.23 11.11
N GLU A 350 44.57 -3.99 12.13
CA GLU A 350 44.84 -5.40 12.19
C GLU A 350 43.55 -6.15 12.49
N ILE A 351 43.23 -7.19 11.71
CA ILE A 351 42.10 -8.11 11.94
C ILE A 351 42.64 -9.45 12.27
N ILE A 352 42.31 -9.98 13.45
CA ILE A 352 42.76 -11.29 13.90
C ILE A 352 41.53 -12.14 14.23
N THR A 353 41.55 -13.41 13.87
CA THR A 353 40.55 -14.38 14.32
C THR A 353 41.20 -15.59 14.97
N ASN A 354 40.63 -16.05 16.08
CA ASN A 354 41.09 -17.21 16.83
C ASN A 354 39.91 -18.14 17.17
N LEU A 355 40.14 -19.41 17.22
CA LEU A 355 39.22 -20.39 17.78
C LEU A 355 39.57 -20.64 19.25
N LEU A 356 38.69 -20.18 20.15
CA LEU A 356 38.80 -20.45 21.58
C LEU A 356 37.94 -21.69 21.95
N PRO A 357 38.15 -22.29 23.15
CA PRO A 357 37.39 -23.48 23.55
C PRO A 357 35.87 -23.31 23.53
N ASP A 358 35.36 -22.11 23.79
CA ASP A 358 33.93 -21.84 23.96
C ASP A 358 33.34 -20.86 22.90
N CYS A 359 34.20 -20.23 22.09
CA CYS A 359 33.75 -19.20 21.15
C CYS A 359 34.78 -18.97 20.02
N HIS A 360 34.25 -18.39 18.92
CA HIS A 360 35.04 -17.72 17.90
C HIS A 360 35.40 -16.34 18.38
N GLU A 361 36.67 -15.92 18.30
CA GLU A 361 37.14 -14.59 18.68
C GLU A 361 37.55 -13.82 17.45
N ILE A 362 37.12 -12.54 17.36
CA ILE A 362 37.54 -11.59 16.35
C ILE A 362 38.11 -10.36 17.07
N ILE A 363 39.34 -10.00 16.73
CA ILE A 363 40.03 -8.83 17.27
C ILE A 363 40.26 -7.86 16.11
N ILE A 364 39.83 -6.58 16.28
CA ILE A 364 40.10 -5.50 15.36
C ILE A 364 40.86 -4.44 16.14
N ARG A 365 42.12 -4.20 15.76
CA ARG A 365 43.02 -3.27 16.47
C ARG A 365 43.49 -2.18 15.52
N ASP A 366 43.53 -0.92 16.00
CA ASP A 366 44.20 0.18 15.33
C ASP A 366 45.26 0.84 16.23
N ASN A 367 46.27 1.39 15.60
CA ASN A 367 47.32 2.16 16.27
C ASN A 367 47.07 3.67 16.21
N GLY A 368 45.84 4.09 16.15
CA GLY A 368 45.41 5.47 15.95
C GLY A 368 45.45 6.32 17.22
N LYS A 369 44.69 7.43 17.18
CA LYS A 369 44.65 8.38 18.29
C LYS A 369 43.96 7.88 19.56
N GLY A 370 43.14 6.79 19.45
CA GLY A 370 42.32 6.32 20.55
C GLY A 370 41.32 7.36 21.07
N PHE A 371 40.63 7.02 22.14
CA PHE A 371 39.72 7.91 22.86
C PHE A 371 39.62 7.49 24.34
N ARG A 372 39.18 8.39 25.20
CA ARG A 372 38.81 8.04 26.57
C ARG A 372 37.30 7.79 26.62
N PRO A 373 36.84 6.71 27.31
CA PRO A 373 35.43 6.44 27.46
C PRO A 373 34.61 7.61 28.03
N GLU A 374 35.25 8.47 28.82
CA GLU A 374 34.65 9.66 29.45
C GLU A 374 34.44 10.83 28.47
N ASP A 375 35.20 10.87 27.36
CA ASP A 375 35.15 11.92 26.34
C ASP A 375 34.09 11.70 25.29
N LEU A 376 33.26 10.65 25.44
CA LEU A 376 32.21 10.27 24.49
C LEU A 376 30.92 11.05 24.78
N PRO A 377 30.62 12.15 24.04
CA PRO A 377 29.33 12.82 24.16
C PRO A 377 28.24 11.90 23.65
N GLY A 378 27.19 11.71 24.44
CA GLY A 378 26.09 10.72 24.19
C GLY A 378 25.23 10.93 22.95
N THR A 379 25.67 11.77 21.99
CA THR A 379 24.86 12.14 20.79
C THR A 379 25.59 12.05 19.45
N ASP A 380 26.84 11.58 19.41
CA ASP A 380 27.59 11.57 18.16
C ASP A 380 27.26 10.35 17.29
N ARG A 381 27.07 10.55 15.98
CA ARG A 381 26.65 9.53 14.98
C ARG A 381 27.60 8.33 14.90
N SER A 382 28.87 8.48 15.31
CA SER A 382 29.86 7.39 15.35
C SER A 382 29.50 6.30 16.36
N HIS A 383 28.80 6.64 17.45
CA HIS A 383 28.37 5.68 18.47
C HIS A 383 27.16 4.85 18.04
N ILE A 384 26.32 5.39 17.16
CA ILE A 384 25.15 4.66 16.63
C ILE A 384 25.61 3.42 15.85
N GLY A 385 26.70 3.53 15.07
CA GLY A 385 27.24 2.40 14.32
C GLY A 385 27.72 1.25 15.20
N ILE A 386 28.51 1.57 16.23
CA ILE A 386 29.05 0.58 17.18
C ILE A 386 27.93 -0.05 18.03
N GLN A 387 27.00 0.77 18.50
CA GLN A 387 25.86 0.26 19.27
C GLN A 387 25.00 -0.68 18.46
N ASN A 388 24.74 -0.37 17.19
CA ASN A 388 24.00 -1.23 16.28
C ASN A 388 24.69 -2.58 16.04
N VAL A 389 26.03 -2.60 15.94
CA VAL A 389 26.80 -3.84 15.82
C VAL A 389 26.64 -4.68 17.10
N ARG A 390 26.77 -4.08 18.28
CA ARG A 390 26.63 -4.77 19.57
C ARG A 390 25.24 -5.40 19.73
N GLU A 391 24.18 -4.64 19.46
CA GLU A 391 22.81 -5.14 19.58
C GLU A 391 22.52 -6.26 18.59
N ARG A 392 23.05 -6.17 17.38
CA ARG A 392 22.84 -7.16 16.33
C ARG A 392 23.58 -8.47 16.64
N LEU A 393 24.82 -8.40 17.11
CA LEU A 393 25.58 -9.56 17.60
C LEU A 393 24.81 -10.29 18.71
N GLN A 394 24.34 -9.56 19.72
CA GLN A 394 23.62 -10.14 20.84
C GLN A 394 22.30 -10.81 20.40
N LYS A 395 21.54 -10.14 19.53
CA LYS A 395 20.21 -10.61 19.09
C LYS A 395 20.28 -11.81 18.14
N LEU A 396 21.26 -11.86 17.22
CA LEU A 396 21.29 -12.84 16.14
C LEU A 396 22.15 -14.05 16.43
N CYS A 397 23.24 -13.90 17.18
CA CYS A 397 24.13 -15.01 17.47
C CYS A 397 24.55 -15.14 18.96
N GLY A 398 23.97 -14.33 19.85
CA GLY A 398 24.35 -14.34 21.28
C GLY A 398 25.78 -13.82 21.53
N GLY A 399 26.39 -13.18 20.52
CA GLY A 399 27.76 -12.69 20.60
C GLY A 399 27.89 -11.47 21.52
N THR A 400 29.09 -11.27 22.04
CA THR A 400 29.47 -10.14 22.90
C THR A 400 30.56 -9.31 22.24
N MET A 401 30.63 -8.01 22.57
CA MET A 401 31.64 -7.11 22.04
C MET A 401 32.18 -6.20 23.16
N THR A 402 33.49 -6.14 23.31
CA THR A 402 34.22 -5.24 24.21
C THR A 402 35.08 -4.28 23.41
N ILE A 403 35.31 -3.09 23.95
CA ILE A 403 36.13 -2.04 23.32
C ILE A 403 37.11 -1.50 24.38
N ASP A 404 38.38 -1.61 24.08
CA ASP A 404 39.47 -1.06 24.88
C ASP A 404 40.14 0.02 24.06
N SER A 405 40.16 1.28 24.58
CA SER A 405 40.75 2.41 23.89
C SER A 405 41.49 3.32 24.90
N GLU A 406 42.67 3.76 24.52
CA GLU A 406 43.46 4.70 25.29
C GLU A 406 43.96 5.82 24.37
N ALA A 407 43.82 7.08 24.83
CA ALA A 407 44.24 8.23 24.05
C ALA A 407 45.74 8.16 23.70
N GLY A 408 46.07 8.19 22.42
CA GLY A 408 47.41 8.09 21.86
C GLY A 408 47.94 6.65 21.67
N ARG A 409 47.16 5.62 22.00
CA ARG A 409 47.53 4.19 21.82
C ARG A 409 46.68 3.40 20.87
N GLY A 410 45.59 4.01 20.37
CA GLY A 410 44.66 3.37 19.46
C GLY A 410 43.48 2.69 20.16
N THR A 411 42.77 1.85 19.41
CA THR A 411 41.60 1.12 19.86
C THR A 411 41.70 -0.35 19.54
N CYS A 412 41.21 -1.20 20.46
CA CYS A 412 41.07 -2.66 20.28
C CYS A 412 39.63 -3.02 20.53
N VAL A 413 38.99 -3.61 19.53
CA VAL A 413 37.64 -4.17 19.62
C VAL A 413 37.73 -5.69 19.57
N THR A 414 37.19 -6.34 20.59
CA THR A 414 37.15 -7.82 20.69
C THR A 414 35.70 -8.29 20.64
N ILE A 415 35.41 -9.22 19.75
CA ILE A 415 34.11 -9.85 19.57
C ILE A 415 34.22 -11.34 19.89
N HIS A 416 33.32 -11.86 20.70
CA HIS A 416 33.19 -13.27 20.96
C HIS A 416 31.84 -13.78 20.45
N ILE A 417 31.86 -14.79 19.61
CA ILE A 417 30.68 -15.49 19.07
C ILE A 417 30.66 -16.90 19.63
N PRO A 418 29.65 -17.29 20.44
CA PRO A 418 29.58 -18.62 21.03
C PRO A 418 29.57 -19.73 19.97
N LEU A 419 30.26 -20.82 20.22
CA LEU A 419 30.14 -22.01 19.40
C LEU A 419 28.70 -22.48 19.40
N GLY A 420 28.05 -22.59 18.22
CA GLY A 420 26.70 -23.11 18.09
C GLY A 420 26.59 -24.54 18.65
N LYS A 421 25.43 -24.91 19.18
CA LYS A 421 25.18 -26.25 19.74
C LYS A 421 25.29 -27.41 18.74
N GLU A 422 25.66 -27.14 17.48
CA GLU A 422 25.82 -28.13 16.42
C GLU A 422 27.25 -28.66 16.28
N HIS A 423 28.21 -28.20 17.13
CA HIS A 423 29.60 -28.65 17.14
C HIS A 423 30.03 -29.30 18.48
N LEU A 424 29.06 -29.79 19.27
CA LEU A 424 29.30 -30.65 20.43
C LEU A 424 28.84 -32.06 20.16
#